data_54f109ca81d78821d68e800eccee50c9
#
_entry.id   54f109ca81d78821d68e800eccee50c9
#
_cell.length_a   1.000
_cell.length_b   1.000
_cell.length_c   1.000
_cell.angle_alpha   90.00
_cell.angle_beta   90.00
_cell.angle_gamma   90.00
#
_symmetry.space_group_name_H-M   'P 1'
#
loop_
_entity.id
_entity.type
_entity.pdbx_description
1 polymer ?
#
loop_
_entity_poly.entity_id
_entity_poly.type
_entity_poly.pdbx_seq_one_letter_code
_entity_poly.pdbx_strand_id
1 'polypeptide(L)'
;MSVFDVLKERGFVKQMSHETEIKELLEKEKITFYIGFDPTADSLHVGHFIALMMMSHMQRAGHRPIVLLGGGTGMVGDPSGKDEMRKMLTPEFIQHNIECFKKQMSRFIDFSEGKAIVVNNADWLLNLNYVDILRTVGVHFSVNRMLTAECFKKRWEQGLTFFEFNYMIMQSYDFWKLHNDYNCVMELGGDDQWSNMLAGVELIRRKEQKPAFCMTCKLLTTSDGRKMGKTEKGALWLDPEKTSPYDFYQYWRNIDDNDVENCLCLLTYLPMDEVRRLASLKDAAINEAKKVLAYEVTKLVHGEEEAKKAQEAAEALFGGGVNLDNVPTIEISAEDKTAKVIDVLTAAKVFSSKREARQMIAQGGLTVKDEVLSDPEATLSADLFDAENSLLIRKGKKKYFRLIVK
;
A
#
# COMPACT_ATOMS: atom_id res chain seq x y z
N MET A 1 24.77 12.98 6.19
CA MET A 1 23.55 12.53 6.94
C MET A 1 23.47 11.04 6.78
N SER A 2 23.41 10.27 7.87
CA SER A 2 23.26 8.82 7.81
C SER A 2 21.84 8.44 7.36
N VAL A 3 21.64 7.20 6.89
CA VAL A 3 20.29 6.76 6.56
C VAL A 3 19.38 6.72 7.80
N PHE A 4 19.95 6.47 8.97
CA PHE A 4 19.25 6.56 10.23
C PHE A 4 18.65 7.96 10.46
N ASP A 5 19.44 9.01 10.23
CA ASP A 5 18.97 10.39 10.36
C ASP A 5 17.86 10.69 9.32
N VAL A 6 18.04 10.24 8.07
CA VAL A 6 17.03 10.40 7.02
C VAL A 6 15.71 9.75 7.40
N LEU A 7 15.74 8.49 7.88
CA LEU A 7 14.53 7.78 8.28
C LEU A 7 13.85 8.42 9.50
N LYS A 8 14.64 8.93 10.45
CA LYS A 8 14.13 9.62 11.64
C LYS A 8 13.53 10.99 11.29
N GLU A 9 14.22 11.80 10.48
CA GLU A 9 13.77 13.11 10.03
C GLU A 9 12.48 13.01 9.20
N ARG A 10 12.38 12.01 8.32
CA ARG A 10 11.17 11.76 7.53
C ARG A 10 10.02 11.14 8.34
N GLY A 11 10.26 10.74 9.57
CA GLY A 11 9.24 10.21 10.46
C GLY A 11 8.87 8.74 10.21
N PHE A 12 9.72 7.95 9.53
CA PHE A 12 9.48 6.52 9.35
C PHE A 12 9.51 5.79 10.68
N VAL A 13 10.51 6.05 11.52
CA VAL A 13 10.84 5.26 12.69
C VAL A 13 9.76 5.35 13.77
N LYS A 14 9.25 4.20 14.23
CA LYS A 14 8.29 4.09 15.33
C LYS A 14 8.91 3.45 16.56
N GLN A 15 9.47 2.25 16.45
CA GLN A 15 10.13 1.52 17.53
C GLN A 15 11.45 0.91 17.04
N MET A 16 12.39 0.72 17.94
CA MET A 16 13.70 0.08 17.69
C MET A 16 14.08 -0.78 18.86
N SER A 17 14.70 -1.93 18.59
CA SER A 17 15.15 -2.85 19.64
C SER A 17 16.32 -2.29 20.47
N HIS A 18 17.29 -1.62 19.80
CA HIS A 18 18.52 -1.10 20.38
C HIS A 18 18.94 0.17 19.64
N GLU A 19 18.42 1.34 20.06
CA GLU A 19 18.54 2.60 19.30
C GLU A 19 20.01 3.01 19.06
N THR A 20 20.84 2.94 20.10
CA THR A 20 22.25 3.37 20.01
C THR A 20 23.02 2.47 19.05
N GLU A 21 22.89 1.16 19.19
CA GLU A 21 23.59 0.18 18.36
C GLU A 21 23.12 0.22 16.92
N ILE A 22 21.82 0.38 16.66
CA ILE A 22 21.27 0.53 15.32
C ILE A 22 21.82 1.77 14.65
N LYS A 23 21.86 2.90 15.35
CA LYS A 23 22.43 4.15 14.83
C LYS A 23 23.88 3.97 14.42
N GLU A 24 24.70 3.43 15.35
CA GLU A 24 26.12 3.21 15.07
C GLU A 24 26.34 2.22 13.93
N LEU A 25 25.55 1.16 13.87
CA LEU A 25 25.61 0.14 12.81
C LEU A 25 25.34 0.76 11.44
N LEU A 26 24.26 1.53 11.31
CA LEU A 26 23.87 2.17 10.03
C LEU A 26 24.80 3.31 9.61
N GLU A 27 25.54 3.91 10.53
CA GLU A 27 26.55 4.92 10.24
C GLU A 27 27.88 4.32 9.77
N LYS A 28 28.29 3.20 10.37
CA LYS A 28 29.64 2.61 10.20
C LYS A 28 29.70 1.51 9.14
N GLU A 29 28.60 0.79 8.92
CA GLU A 29 28.60 -0.44 8.13
C GLU A 29 27.54 -0.44 7.03
N LYS A 30 27.76 -1.25 5.99
CA LYS A 30 26.72 -1.62 5.02
C LYS A 30 26.19 -2.99 5.38
N ILE A 31 24.94 -3.04 5.80
CA ILE A 31 24.31 -4.24 6.31
C ILE A 31 23.39 -4.90 5.29
N THR A 32 23.14 -6.18 5.48
CA THR A 32 22.01 -6.88 4.90
C THR A 32 20.84 -6.83 5.89
N PHE A 33 19.65 -6.47 5.40
CA PHE A 33 18.41 -6.37 6.17
C PHE A 33 17.26 -6.94 5.36
N TYR A 34 16.13 -7.25 6.01
CA TYR A 34 14.97 -7.77 5.28
C TYR A 34 13.64 -7.11 5.68
N ILE A 35 12.67 -7.22 4.78
CA ILE A 35 11.24 -7.01 5.05
C ILE A 35 10.48 -8.19 4.45
N GLY A 36 9.54 -8.75 5.23
CA GLY A 36 8.64 -9.80 4.79
C GLY A 36 7.32 -9.25 4.22
N PHE A 37 6.82 -9.90 3.16
CA PHE A 37 5.56 -9.58 2.52
C PHE A 37 4.76 -10.84 2.27
N ASP A 38 3.64 -11.01 2.98
CA ASP A 38 2.69 -12.10 2.74
C ASP A 38 1.83 -11.80 1.50
N PRO A 39 1.86 -12.65 0.48
CA PRO A 39 1.18 -12.41 -0.79
C PRO A 39 -0.32 -12.75 -0.69
N THR A 40 -1.05 -11.99 0.11
CA THR A 40 -2.48 -12.21 0.41
C THR A 40 -3.44 -11.69 -0.67
N ALA A 41 -2.93 -11.00 -1.68
CA ALA A 41 -3.64 -10.51 -2.86
C ALA A 41 -2.68 -10.45 -4.05
N ASP A 42 -3.23 -10.35 -5.26
CA ASP A 42 -2.48 -10.21 -6.52
C ASP A 42 -1.93 -8.80 -6.78
N SER A 43 -2.03 -7.90 -5.82
CA SER A 43 -1.44 -6.57 -5.86
C SER A 43 -1.02 -6.09 -4.48
N LEU A 44 0.06 -5.31 -4.45
CA LEU A 44 0.40 -4.45 -3.33
C LEU A 44 -0.61 -3.30 -3.25
N HIS A 45 -0.79 -2.74 -2.06
CA HIS A 45 -1.63 -1.57 -1.82
C HIS A 45 -0.84 -0.51 -1.04
N VAL A 46 -1.40 0.67 -0.89
CA VAL A 46 -0.76 1.81 -0.21
C VAL A 46 -0.23 1.47 1.20
N GLY A 47 -0.83 0.50 1.91
CA GLY A 47 -0.30 0.04 3.19
C GLY A 47 1.10 -0.60 3.10
N HIS A 48 1.47 -1.20 1.96
CA HIS A 48 2.81 -1.74 1.73
C HIS A 48 3.80 -0.65 1.26
N PHE A 49 3.30 0.46 0.73
CA PHE A 49 4.12 1.50 0.13
C PHE A 49 5.13 2.09 1.11
N ILE A 50 4.72 2.34 2.35
CA ILE A 50 5.63 2.90 3.37
C ILE A 50 6.81 1.96 3.67
N ALA A 51 6.56 0.64 3.76
CA ALA A 51 7.60 -0.36 3.96
C ALA A 51 8.57 -0.41 2.75
N LEU A 52 8.04 -0.33 1.53
CA LEU A 52 8.84 -0.25 0.31
C LEU A 52 9.68 1.03 0.25
N MET A 53 9.12 2.17 0.64
CA MET A 53 9.88 3.43 0.71
C MET A 53 11.00 3.37 1.75
N MET A 54 10.74 2.80 2.93
CA MET A 54 11.77 2.60 3.95
C MET A 54 12.89 1.68 3.44
N MET A 55 12.52 0.55 2.81
CA MET A 55 13.47 -0.37 2.18
C MET A 55 14.31 0.33 1.10
N SER A 56 13.67 1.13 0.26
CA SER A 56 14.33 1.88 -0.80
C SER A 56 15.30 2.94 -0.27
N HIS A 57 14.94 3.68 0.77
CA HIS A 57 15.87 4.61 1.43
C HIS A 57 17.11 3.90 1.96
N MET A 58 16.94 2.73 2.59
CA MET A 58 18.05 1.90 3.05
C MET A 58 18.93 1.43 1.88
N GLN A 59 18.32 0.95 0.80
CA GLN A 59 19.07 0.51 -0.39
C GLN A 59 19.83 1.66 -1.04
N ARG A 60 19.21 2.82 -1.20
CA ARG A 60 19.87 4.04 -1.77
C ARG A 60 21.05 4.50 -0.92
N ALA A 61 21.03 4.23 0.37
CA ALA A 61 22.17 4.48 1.27
C ALA A 61 23.26 3.39 1.18
N GLY A 62 23.07 2.36 0.35
CA GLY A 62 24.04 1.30 0.07
C GLY A 62 23.90 0.05 0.96
N HIS A 63 22.83 -0.07 1.77
CA HIS A 63 22.51 -1.30 2.47
C HIS A 63 21.83 -2.28 1.52
N ARG A 64 21.95 -3.58 1.78
CA ARG A 64 21.45 -4.64 0.92
C ARG A 64 20.11 -5.19 1.42
N PRO A 65 18.99 -4.91 0.75
CA PRO A 65 17.70 -5.46 1.12
C PRO A 65 17.54 -6.92 0.71
N ILE A 66 16.86 -7.69 1.56
CA ILE A 66 16.23 -8.97 1.22
C ILE A 66 14.73 -8.73 1.20
N VAL A 67 14.09 -8.98 0.07
CA VAL A 67 12.63 -9.08 -0.04
C VAL A 67 12.26 -10.52 0.28
N LEU A 68 11.65 -10.74 1.43
CA LEU A 68 11.13 -12.05 1.81
C LEU A 68 9.67 -12.17 1.37
N LEU A 69 9.38 -13.09 0.48
CA LEU A 69 8.01 -13.39 0.05
C LEU A 69 7.46 -14.53 0.89
N GLY A 70 6.33 -14.28 1.53
CA GLY A 70 5.70 -15.18 2.48
C GLY A 70 4.93 -16.32 1.82
N GLY A 71 5.59 -17.15 0.99
CA GLY A 71 4.94 -18.31 0.38
C GLY A 71 4.49 -19.36 1.39
N GLY A 72 5.29 -19.58 2.44
CA GLY A 72 4.93 -20.48 3.54
C GLY A 72 4.08 -19.80 4.61
N THR A 73 4.48 -18.61 5.09
CA THR A 73 3.72 -17.85 6.09
C THR A 73 2.36 -17.42 5.60
N GLY A 74 2.20 -17.10 4.30
CA GLY A 74 0.93 -16.77 3.69
C GLY A 74 -0.11 -17.90 3.70
N MET A 75 0.32 -19.16 3.84
CA MET A 75 -0.58 -20.31 4.03
C MET A 75 -1.20 -20.34 5.43
N VAL A 76 -0.54 -19.73 6.41
CA VAL A 76 -1.01 -19.61 7.81
C VAL A 76 -1.75 -18.29 8.01
N GLY A 77 -1.11 -17.19 7.66
CA GLY A 77 -1.62 -15.84 7.77
C GLY A 77 -1.35 -15.19 9.13
N ASP A 78 -0.78 -14.00 9.09
CA ASP A 78 -0.43 -13.19 10.26
C ASP A 78 -1.69 -12.76 11.05
N PRO A 79 -1.77 -13.09 12.36
CA PRO A 79 -2.86 -12.66 13.23
C PRO A 79 -2.72 -11.20 13.72
N SER A 80 -1.56 -10.55 13.53
CA SER A 80 -1.25 -9.24 14.07
C SER A 80 -2.27 -8.18 13.61
N GLY A 81 -2.88 -7.48 14.57
CA GLY A 81 -3.82 -6.40 14.31
C GLY A 81 -5.12 -6.82 13.63
N LYS A 82 -5.48 -8.13 13.65
CA LYS A 82 -6.71 -8.67 13.08
C LYS A 82 -7.70 -9.09 14.16
N ASP A 83 -8.97 -8.99 13.80
CA ASP A 83 -10.07 -9.40 14.67
C ASP A 83 -10.53 -10.84 14.34
N GLU A 84 -10.30 -11.32 13.12
CA GLU A 84 -10.71 -12.63 12.63
C GLU A 84 -9.52 -13.41 12.03
N MET A 85 -9.63 -14.75 12.05
CA MET A 85 -8.68 -15.64 11.38
C MET A 85 -8.68 -15.37 9.87
N ARG A 86 -7.49 -15.36 9.26
CA ARG A 86 -7.36 -15.20 7.80
C ARG A 86 -7.91 -16.41 7.07
N LYS A 87 -8.45 -16.17 5.87
CA LYS A 87 -8.81 -17.25 4.95
C LYS A 87 -7.55 -17.99 4.50
N MET A 88 -7.58 -19.31 4.54
CA MET A 88 -6.50 -20.11 3.98
C MET A 88 -6.45 -19.93 2.46
N LEU A 89 -5.26 -19.61 1.96
CA LEU A 89 -4.99 -19.44 0.53
C LEU A 89 -4.40 -20.72 -0.05
N THR A 90 -4.68 -21.00 -1.34
CA THR A 90 -4.06 -22.13 -2.03
C THR A 90 -2.62 -21.80 -2.44
N PRO A 91 -1.74 -22.83 -2.56
CA PRO A 91 -0.36 -22.62 -3.02
C PRO A 91 -0.30 -21.94 -4.39
N GLU A 92 -1.19 -22.27 -5.32
CA GLU A 92 -1.25 -21.70 -6.68
C GLU A 92 -1.59 -20.22 -6.63
N PHE A 93 -2.56 -19.84 -5.78
CA PHE A 93 -2.94 -18.43 -5.59
C PHE A 93 -1.79 -17.62 -4.98
N ILE A 94 -1.11 -18.18 -3.99
CA ILE A 94 0.06 -17.57 -3.35
C ILE A 94 1.18 -17.37 -4.38
N GLN A 95 1.48 -18.39 -5.21
CA GLN A 95 2.52 -18.30 -6.24
C GLN A 95 2.22 -17.24 -7.29
N HIS A 96 0.96 -17.15 -7.75
CA HIS A 96 0.54 -16.09 -8.65
C HIS A 96 0.77 -14.69 -8.04
N ASN A 97 0.37 -14.51 -6.80
CA ASN A 97 0.52 -13.23 -6.09
C ASN A 97 2.00 -12.86 -5.89
N ILE A 98 2.88 -13.84 -5.65
CA ILE A 98 4.32 -13.64 -5.55
C ILE A 98 4.88 -13.00 -6.83
N GLU A 99 4.49 -13.48 -8.00
CA GLU A 99 4.96 -12.93 -9.27
C GLU A 99 4.43 -11.51 -9.51
N CYS A 100 3.18 -11.25 -9.12
CA CYS A 100 2.63 -9.90 -9.16
C CYS A 100 3.39 -8.94 -8.24
N PHE A 101 3.73 -9.36 -7.02
CA PHE A 101 4.50 -8.55 -6.06
C PHE A 101 5.91 -8.22 -6.58
N LYS A 102 6.64 -9.19 -7.11
CA LYS A 102 7.99 -8.99 -7.69
C LYS A 102 7.98 -7.89 -8.75
N LYS A 103 7.00 -7.94 -9.67
CA LYS A 103 6.86 -6.95 -10.74
C LYS A 103 6.62 -5.53 -10.19
N GLN A 104 5.75 -5.41 -9.19
CA GLN A 104 5.43 -4.10 -8.59
C GLN A 104 6.59 -3.57 -7.73
N MET A 105 7.26 -4.42 -6.97
CA MET A 105 8.39 -4.04 -6.11
C MET A 105 9.60 -3.53 -6.90
N SER A 106 9.79 -3.97 -8.15
CA SER A 106 10.89 -3.52 -9.01
C SER A 106 10.84 -2.02 -9.35
N ARG A 107 9.73 -1.35 -9.08
CA ARG A 107 9.60 0.11 -9.17
C ARG A 107 10.33 0.84 -8.04
N PHE A 108 10.51 0.17 -6.90
CA PHE A 108 11.05 0.77 -5.67
C PHE A 108 12.45 0.25 -5.35
N ILE A 109 12.71 -1.01 -5.68
CA ILE A 109 13.91 -1.74 -5.30
C ILE A 109 14.67 -2.14 -6.57
N ASP A 110 15.94 -1.84 -6.58
CA ASP A 110 16.88 -2.28 -7.62
C ASP A 110 17.28 -3.73 -7.35
N PHE A 111 16.81 -4.65 -8.20
CA PHE A 111 17.11 -6.08 -8.13
C PHE A 111 18.29 -6.49 -9.04
N SER A 112 19.04 -5.55 -9.60
CA SER A 112 20.25 -5.88 -10.35
C SER A 112 21.25 -6.65 -9.47
N GLU A 113 22.17 -7.36 -10.13
CA GLU A 113 23.11 -8.27 -9.46
C GLU A 113 23.82 -7.62 -8.26
N GLY A 114 23.74 -8.27 -7.11
CA GLY A 114 24.36 -7.83 -5.86
C GLY A 114 23.64 -6.71 -5.12
N LYS A 115 22.58 -6.08 -5.69
CA LYS A 115 21.90 -4.93 -5.10
C LYS A 115 20.79 -5.33 -4.12
N ALA A 116 20.06 -6.38 -4.43
CA ALA A 116 19.01 -6.91 -3.57
C ALA A 116 18.91 -8.43 -3.72
N ILE A 117 18.24 -9.07 -2.77
CA ILE A 117 17.95 -10.50 -2.78
C ILE A 117 16.43 -10.66 -2.71
N VAL A 118 15.87 -11.61 -3.45
CA VAL A 118 14.48 -12.05 -3.34
C VAL A 118 14.49 -13.51 -2.93
N VAL A 119 13.77 -13.84 -1.87
CA VAL A 119 13.62 -15.21 -1.37
C VAL A 119 12.15 -15.51 -1.07
N ASN A 120 11.82 -16.80 -1.11
CA ASN A 120 10.50 -17.30 -0.75
C ASN A 120 10.65 -18.21 0.48
N ASN A 121 9.97 -17.89 1.59
CA ASN A 121 10.08 -18.72 2.79
C ASN A 121 9.43 -20.10 2.67
N ALA A 122 8.64 -20.34 1.63
CA ALA A 122 8.17 -21.69 1.29
C ALA A 122 9.34 -22.67 1.03
N ASP A 123 10.47 -22.17 0.51
CA ASP A 123 11.65 -22.99 0.16
C ASP A 123 12.23 -23.73 1.38
N TRP A 124 12.08 -23.17 2.57
CA TRP A 124 12.52 -23.80 3.82
C TRP A 124 11.38 -24.21 4.74
N LEU A 125 10.31 -23.40 4.90
CA LEU A 125 9.25 -23.70 5.85
C LEU A 125 8.48 -24.98 5.53
N LEU A 126 8.25 -25.25 4.24
CA LEU A 126 7.49 -26.44 3.80
C LEU A 126 8.27 -27.76 3.96
N ASN A 127 9.60 -27.67 4.10
CA ASN A 127 10.46 -28.83 4.24
C ASN A 127 10.91 -29.09 5.70
N LEU A 128 10.39 -28.33 6.67
CA LEU A 128 10.75 -28.49 8.07
C LEU A 128 10.11 -29.75 8.65
N ASN A 129 10.93 -30.56 9.35
CA ASN A 129 10.40 -31.62 10.16
C ASN A 129 9.79 -31.07 11.45
N TYR A 130 8.54 -31.44 11.73
CA TYR A 130 7.80 -30.91 12.88
C TYR A 130 8.49 -31.15 14.23
N VAL A 131 9.04 -32.37 14.45
CA VAL A 131 9.71 -32.70 15.70
C VAL A 131 11.03 -31.94 15.82
N ASP A 132 11.77 -31.82 14.73
CA ASP A 132 13.05 -31.11 14.72
C ASP A 132 12.85 -29.62 15.00
N ILE A 133 11.83 -28.99 14.44
CA ILE A 133 11.53 -27.57 14.71
C ILE A 133 11.17 -27.35 16.18
N LEU A 134 10.39 -28.26 16.78
CA LEU A 134 10.05 -28.18 18.22
C LEU A 134 11.31 -28.28 19.09
N ARG A 135 12.23 -29.15 18.75
CA ARG A 135 13.47 -29.40 19.52
C ARG A 135 14.50 -28.30 19.33
N THR A 136 14.61 -27.72 18.14
CA THR A 136 15.71 -26.80 17.80
C THR A 136 15.30 -25.34 17.87
N VAL A 137 14.03 -25.04 17.75
CA VAL A 137 13.47 -23.67 17.76
C VAL A 137 12.46 -23.52 18.90
N GLY A 138 11.49 -24.43 19.01
CA GLY A 138 10.40 -24.35 19.99
C GLY A 138 10.89 -24.22 21.44
N VAL A 139 12.01 -24.87 21.81
CA VAL A 139 12.63 -24.77 23.14
C VAL A 139 13.04 -23.35 23.54
N HIS A 140 13.18 -22.44 22.57
CA HIS A 140 13.55 -21.05 22.82
C HIS A 140 12.33 -20.14 23.05
N PHE A 141 11.10 -20.64 22.84
CA PHE A 141 9.86 -19.90 23.01
C PHE A 141 9.13 -20.29 24.28
N SER A 142 8.80 -19.31 25.10
CA SER A 142 7.93 -19.51 26.26
C SER A 142 6.49 -19.15 25.88
N VAL A 143 5.58 -20.12 25.97
CA VAL A 143 4.15 -19.92 25.69
C VAL A 143 3.58 -18.77 26.53
N ASN A 144 3.91 -18.72 27.82
CA ASN A 144 3.44 -17.64 28.70
C ASN A 144 3.87 -16.26 28.20
N ARG A 145 5.12 -16.12 27.72
CA ARG A 145 5.62 -14.87 27.15
C ARG A 145 4.95 -14.54 25.81
N MET A 146 4.77 -15.54 24.95
CA MET A 146 4.09 -15.34 23.67
C MET A 146 2.65 -14.85 23.86
N LEU A 147 1.91 -15.44 24.82
CA LEU A 147 0.51 -15.05 25.10
C LEU A 147 0.38 -13.60 25.60
N THR A 148 1.42 -12.98 26.13
CA THR A 148 1.43 -11.57 26.53
C THR A 148 1.79 -10.61 25.36
N ALA A 149 2.19 -11.15 24.21
CA ALA A 149 2.60 -10.36 23.07
C ALA A 149 1.41 -9.58 22.47
N GLU A 150 1.67 -8.33 22.07
CA GLU A 150 0.63 -7.42 21.53
C GLU A 150 -0.05 -7.97 20.29
N CYS A 151 0.68 -8.69 19.44
CA CYS A 151 0.16 -9.29 18.21
C CYS A 151 -0.96 -10.31 18.45
N PHE A 152 -1.02 -10.94 19.65
CA PHE A 152 -2.03 -11.93 20.01
C PHE A 152 -3.19 -11.38 20.85
N LYS A 153 -3.09 -10.19 21.43
CA LYS A 153 -4.10 -9.67 22.38
C LYS A 153 -5.51 -9.71 21.84
N LYS A 154 -5.75 -9.17 20.66
CA LYS A 154 -7.08 -9.14 20.06
C LYS A 154 -7.62 -10.55 19.76
N ARG A 155 -6.76 -11.42 19.26
CA ARG A 155 -7.13 -12.79 18.90
C ARG A 155 -7.34 -13.67 20.12
N TRP A 156 -6.62 -13.40 21.21
CA TRP A 156 -6.77 -14.12 22.47
C TRP A 156 -8.21 -14.04 22.99
N GLU A 157 -8.80 -12.86 23.00
CA GLU A 157 -10.17 -12.65 23.47
C GLU A 157 -11.23 -13.31 22.55
N GLN A 158 -10.92 -13.50 21.27
CA GLN A 158 -11.83 -14.03 20.24
C GLN A 158 -11.58 -15.49 19.87
N GLY A 159 -10.60 -16.13 20.49
CA GLY A 159 -10.26 -17.54 20.24
C GLY A 159 -9.07 -17.71 19.29
N LEU A 160 -7.86 -17.39 19.77
CA LEU A 160 -6.60 -17.63 19.06
C LEU A 160 -6.38 -19.13 18.84
N THR A 161 -6.22 -19.52 17.58
CA THR A 161 -5.94 -20.92 17.23
C THR A 161 -4.46 -21.25 17.37
N PHE A 162 -4.12 -22.53 17.62
CA PHE A 162 -2.73 -23.01 17.59
C PHE A 162 -2.06 -22.72 16.23
N PHE A 163 -2.82 -22.78 15.16
CA PHE A 163 -2.37 -22.46 13.80
C PHE A 163 -1.84 -21.03 13.69
N GLU A 164 -2.65 -20.05 14.11
CA GLU A 164 -2.24 -18.63 14.12
C GLU A 164 -1.09 -18.35 15.11
N PHE A 165 -1.09 -19.04 16.25
CA PHE A 165 -0.08 -18.88 17.28
C PHE A 165 1.33 -19.23 16.80
N ASN A 166 1.45 -20.17 15.86
CA ASN A 166 2.74 -20.54 15.27
C ASN A 166 3.33 -19.50 14.32
N TYR A 167 2.53 -18.52 13.85
CA TYR A 167 3.04 -17.50 12.92
C TYR A 167 4.28 -16.77 13.46
N MET A 168 4.27 -16.37 14.73
CA MET A 168 5.44 -15.74 15.38
C MET A 168 6.70 -16.62 15.31
N ILE A 169 6.56 -17.93 15.49
CA ILE A 169 7.68 -18.88 15.41
C ILE A 169 8.20 -18.98 13.97
N MET A 170 7.29 -19.00 12.98
CA MET A 170 7.66 -19.04 11.56
C MET A 170 8.44 -17.80 11.14
N GLN A 171 7.97 -16.60 11.49
CA GLN A 171 8.67 -15.35 11.18
C GLN A 171 10.01 -15.26 11.91
N SER A 172 10.09 -15.72 13.16
CA SER A 172 11.36 -15.79 13.90
C SER A 172 12.35 -16.74 13.26
N TYR A 173 11.85 -17.87 12.73
CA TYR A 173 12.67 -18.82 11.97
C TYR A 173 13.19 -18.21 10.67
N ASP A 174 12.35 -17.46 9.95
CA ASP A 174 12.75 -16.74 8.75
C ASP A 174 13.91 -15.79 9.03
N PHE A 175 13.83 -14.98 10.09
CA PHE A 175 14.92 -14.08 10.46
C PHE A 175 16.21 -14.84 10.80
N TRP A 176 16.10 -15.91 11.61
CA TRP A 176 17.24 -16.76 11.94
C TRP A 176 17.86 -17.41 10.68
N LYS A 177 17.04 -17.89 9.75
CA LYS A 177 17.49 -18.48 8.48
C LYS A 177 18.22 -17.45 7.62
N LEU A 178 17.65 -16.26 7.45
CA LEU A 178 18.27 -15.17 6.72
C LEU A 178 19.56 -14.66 7.39
N HIS A 179 19.60 -14.67 8.72
CA HIS A 179 20.82 -14.33 9.46
C HIS A 179 21.96 -15.27 9.12
N ASN A 180 21.71 -16.58 9.10
CA ASN A 180 22.74 -17.57 8.82
C ASN A 180 23.13 -17.63 7.36
N ASP A 181 22.18 -17.57 6.42
CA ASP A 181 22.45 -17.78 5.02
C ASP A 181 22.97 -16.52 4.30
N TYR A 182 22.57 -15.33 4.78
CA TYR A 182 22.82 -14.06 4.09
C TYR A 182 23.45 -12.97 4.97
N ASN A 183 23.90 -13.30 6.19
CA ASN A 183 24.35 -12.32 7.17
C ASN A 183 23.33 -11.18 7.39
N CYS A 184 22.06 -11.51 7.37
CA CYS A 184 21.00 -10.54 7.65
C CYS A 184 21.01 -10.20 9.15
N VAL A 185 21.26 -8.95 9.48
CA VAL A 185 21.40 -8.51 10.89
C VAL A 185 20.23 -7.65 11.36
N MET A 186 19.33 -7.25 10.46
CA MET A 186 18.22 -6.36 10.81
C MET A 186 16.93 -6.76 10.09
N GLU A 187 15.85 -6.79 10.84
CA GLU A 187 14.47 -6.89 10.34
C GLU A 187 13.79 -5.53 10.38
N LEU A 188 13.14 -5.14 9.30
CA LEU A 188 12.29 -3.96 9.21
C LEU A 188 10.85 -4.39 8.94
N GLY A 189 9.88 -3.63 9.45
CA GLY A 189 8.46 -3.95 9.24
C GLY A 189 7.53 -2.84 9.72
N GLY A 190 6.22 -3.05 9.56
CA GLY A 190 5.21 -2.19 10.15
C GLY A 190 5.17 -2.30 11.68
N ASP A 191 4.63 -1.29 12.36
CA ASP A 191 4.58 -1.28 13.83
C ASP A 191 3.73 -2.41 14.43
N ASP A 192 2.80 -2.96 13.66
CA ASP A 192 2.01 -4.14 14.02
C ASP A 192 2.85 -5.44 14.07
N GLN A 193 4.05 -5.44 13.48
CA GLN A 193 4.97 -6.57 13.45
C GLN A 193 5.96 -6.61 14.64
N TRP A 194 5.94 -5.61 15.50
CA TRP A 194 6.92 -5.44 16.57
C TRP A 194 7.17 -6.70 17.40
N SER A 195 6.10 -7.37 17.84
CA SER A 195 6.21 -8.57 18.67
C SER A 195 6.87 -9.75 17.93
N ASN A 196 6.52 -9.96 16.66
CA ASN A 196 7.07 -11.01 15.81
C ASN A 196 8.56 -10.76 15.55
N MET A 197 8.92 -9.51 15.24
CA MET A 197 10.30 -9.09 14.98
C MET A 197 11.20 -9.26 16.22
N LEU A 198 10.73 -8.84 17.39
CA LEU A 198 11.46 -9.04 18.65
C LEU A 198 11.67 -10.53 18.98
N ALA A 199 10.71 -11.38 18.66
CA ALA A 199 10.84 -12.81 18.85
C ALA A 199 11.95 -13.41 17.97
N GLY A 200 12.12 -12.91 16.74
CA GLY A 200 13.21 -13.26 15.83
C GLY A 200 14.59 -12.80 16.37
N VAL A 201 14.69 -11.55 16.83
CA VAL A 201 15.90 -11.02 17.48
C VAL A 201 16.31 -11.90 18.66
N GLU A 202 15.35 -12.27 19.51
CA GLU A 202 15.59 -13.11 20.68
C GLU A 202 15.99 -14.55 20.30
N LEU A 203 15.44 -15.11 19.25
CA LEU A 203 15.81 -16.43 18.74
C LEU A 203 17.28 -16.45 18.30
N ILE A 204 17.71 -15.46 17.51
CA ILE A 204 19.11 -15.33 17.05
C ILE A 204 20.03 -15.17 18.26
N ARG A 205 19.69 -14.30 19.20
CA ARG A 205 20.46 -14.10 20.44
C ARG A 205 20.66 -15.40 21.22
N ARG A 206 19.61 -16.24 21.34
CA ARG A 206 19.66 -17.49 22.09
C ARG A 206 20.42 -18.60 21.39
N LYS A 207 20.21 -18.72 20.06
CA LYS A 207 20.83 -19.80 19.28
C LYS A 207 22.27 -19.51 18.88
N GLU A 208 22.54 -18.29 18.41
CA GLU A 208 23.80 -17.92 17.77
C GLU A 208 24.71 -17.11 18.70
N GLN A 209 24.19 -16.60 19.83
CA GLN A 209 24.90 -15.67 20.71
C GLN A 209 25.43 -14.42 19.96
N LYS A 210 24.72 -14.02 18.91
CA LYS A 210 25.05 -12.87 18.07
C LYS A 210 23.97 -11.78 18.20
N PRO A 211 24.36 -10.50 17.98
CA PRO A 211 23.38 -9.42 17.93
C PRO A 211 22.56 -9.48 16.65
N ALA A 212 21.27 -9.21 16.78
CA ALA A 212 20.36 -8.90 15.69
C ALA A 212 19.44 -7.76 16.11
N PHE A 213 18.90 -7.03 15.15
CA PHE A 213 18.18 -5.81 15.41
C PHE A 213 16.84 -5.79 14.68
N CYS A 214 15.91 -4.99 15.18
CA CYS A 214 14.70 -4.69 14.45
C CYS A 214 14.26 -3.24 14.64
N MET A 215 13.63 -2.69 13.62
CA MET A 215 13.09 -1.33 13.60
C MET A 215 11.76 -1.31 12.86
N THR A 216 10.73 -0.70 13.47
CA THR A 216 9.41 -0.60 12.85
C THR A 216 9.18 0.77 12.22
N CYS A 217 8.43 0.79 11.11
CA CYS A 217 7.88 2.02 10.56
C CYS A 217 6.46 2.25 11.08
N LYS A 218 6.08 3.54 11.12
CA LYS A 218 4.70 3.93 11.42
C LYS A 218 3.75 3.28 10.41
N LEU A 219 2.55 2.94 10.87
CA LEU A 219 1.47 2.61 9.95
C LEU A 219 1.00 3.90 9.24
N LEU A 220 0.73 3.80 7.95
CA LEU A 220 0.21 4.94 7.20
C LEU A 220 -1.27 5.16 7.56
N THR A 221 -1.50 6.19 8.37
CA THR A 221 -2.82 6.58 8.84
C THR A 221 -3.15 8.01 8.43
N THR A 222 -4.43 8.29 8.30
CA THR A 222 -4.97 9.64 8.19
C THR A 222 -4.88 10.37 9.55
N SER A 223 -4.99 11.67 9.55
CA SER A 223 -4.96 12.52 10.75
C SER A 223 -6.06 12.19 11.77
N ASP A 224 -7.17 11.58 11.32
CA ASP A 224 -8.23 11.04 12.17
C ASP A 224 -8.01 9.59 12.64
N GLY A 225 -6.81 9.02 12.38
CA GLY A 225 -6.38 7.71 12.88
C GLY A 225 -6.83 6.49 12.06
N ARG A 226 -7.54 6.67 10.94
CA ARG A 226 -7.93 5.57 10.06
C ARG A 226 -6.76 5.13 9.18
N LYS A 227 -6.69 3.85 8.82
CA LYS A 227 -5.70 3.35 7.86
C LYS A 227 -5.89 4.03 6.51
N MET A 228 -4.85 4.70 6.00
CA MET A 228 -4.85 5.36 4.70
C MET A 228 -4.91 4.32 3.56
N GLY A 229 -5.47 4.73 2.42
CA GLY A 229 -5.63 3.83 1.27
C GLY A 229 -6.85 2.91 1.33
N LYS A 230 -7.71 3.03 2.35
CA LYS A 230 -9.05 2.43 2.33
C LYS A 230 -10.02 3.40 1.67
N THR A 231 -10.64 2.97 0.58
CA THR A 231 -11.69 3.71 -0.13
C THR A 231 -13.01 2.96 -0.03
N GLU A 232 -14.11 3.61 -0.43
CA GLU A 232 -15.41 2.93 -0.56
C GLU A 232 -15.38 1.73 -1.53
N LYS A 233 -14.44 1.75 -2.48
CA LYS A 233 -14.20 0.68 -3.45
C LYS A 233 -13.19 -0.39 -2.97
N GLY A 234 -12.72 -0.31 -1.74
CA GLY A 234 -11.72 -1.21 -1.17
C GLY A 234 -10.34 -0.56 -0.99
N ALA A 235 -9.26 -1.33 -1.15
CA ALA A 235 -7.91 -0.81 -1.01
C ALA A 235 -7.49 0.03 -2.23
N LEU A 236 -6.63 1.03 -2.00
CA LEU A 236 -5.93 1.74 -3.08
C LEU A 236 -4.75 0.88 -3.52
N TRP A 237 -4.90 0.23 -4.67
CA TRP A 237 -3.96 -0.72 -5.20
C TRP A 237 -2.82 -0.04 -5.97
N LEU A 238 -1.65 -0.67 -6.01
CA LEU A 238 -0.52 -0.21 -6.83
C LEU A 238 -0.59 -0.74 -8.26
N ASP A 239 -1.46 -1.73 -8.53
CA ASP A 239 -1.71 -2.26 -9.85
C ASP A 239 -2.60 -1.30 -10.66
N PRO A 240 -2.18 -0.86 -11.86
CA PRO A 240 -2.95 0.05 -12.70
C PRO A 240 -4.28 -0.54 -13.21
N GLU A 241 -4.40 -1.88 -13.29
CA GLU A 241 -5.65 -2.55 -13.68
C GLU A 241 -6.69 -2.54 -12.55
N LYS A 242 -6.27 -2.41 -11.28
CA LYS A 242 -7.15 -2.35 -10.10
C LYS A 242 -7.46 -0.92 -9.67
N THR A 243 -6.48 -0.04 -9.76
CA THR A 243 -6.62 1.40 -9.51
C THR A 243 -5.90 2.12 -10.65
N SER A 244 -6.66 2.77 -11.53
CA SER A 244 -6.06 3.49 -12.66
C SER A 244 -5.07 4.56 -12.18
N PRO A 245 -4.02 4.89 -12.95
CA PRO A 245 -3.09 5.96 -12.60
C PRO A 245 -3.81 7.30 -12.32
N TYR A 246 -4.91 7.56 -13.02
CA TYR A 246 -5.74 8.74 -12.80
C TYR A 246 -6.46 8.70 -11.42
N ASP A 247 -7.13 7.59 -11.09
CA ASP A 247 -7.79 7.43 -9.78
C ASP A 247 -6.77 7.46 -8.64
N PHE A 248 -5.59 6.87 -8.86
CA PHE A 248 -4.48 6.89 -7.91
C PHE A 248 -3.98 8.32 -7.68
N TYR A 249 -3.75 9.11 -8.75
CA TYR A 249 -3.39 10.52 -8.68
C TYR A 249 -4.47 11.34 -7.96
N GLN A 250 -5.75 11.14 -8.29
CA GLN A 250 -6.86 11.86 -7.69
C GLN A 250 -7.01 11.55 -6.19
N TYR A 251 -6.70 10.34 -5.74
CA TYR A 251 -6.71 10.02 -4.33
C TYR A 251 -5.75 10.94 -3.56
N TRP A 252 -4.49 11.03 -3.99
CA TRP A 252 -3.48 11.87 -3.34
C TRP A 252 -3.76 13.36 -3.49
N ARG A 253 -4.33 13.76 -4.61
CA ARG A 253 -4.76 15.14 -4.87
C ARG A 253 -5.87 15.61 -3.93
N ASN A 254 -6.59 14.67 -3.32
CA ASN A 254 -7.78 14.92 -2.52
C ASN A 254 -7.66 14.49 -1.04
N ILE A 255 -6.45 14.20 -0.56
CA ILE A 255 -6.24 13.91 0.87
C ILE A 255 -6.53 15.14 1.73
N ASP A 256 -6.73 14.93 3.03
CA ASP A 256 -6.89 16.03 3.99
C ASP A 256 -5.63 16.89 4.05
N ASP A 257 -5.79 18.19 4.31
CA ASP A 257 -4.69 19.14 4.38
C ASP A 257 -3.69 18.76 5.48
N ASN A 258 -4.18 18.23 6.60
CA ASN A 258 -3.36 17.77 7.73
C ASN A 258 -2.51 16.54 7.41
N ASP A 259 -2.82 15.80 6.36
CA ASP A 259 -2.09 14.59 5.96
C ASP A 259 -0.97 14.87 4.96
N VAL A 260 -0.94 16.07 4.35
CA VAL A 260 -0.04 16.41 3.23
C VAL A 260 1.42 16.28 3.64
N GLU A 261 1.83 16.90 4.76
CA GLU A 261 3.22 16.86 5.23
C GLU A 261 3.69 15.43 5.48
N ASN A 262 2.89 14.66 6.22
CA ASN A 262 3.22 13.27 6.54
C ASN A 262 3.38 12.41 5.28
N CYS A 263 2.49 12.59 4.29
CA CYS A 263 2.57 11.88 3.01
C CYS A 263 3.78 12.32 2.17
N LEU A 264 4.11 13.60 2.11
CA LEU A 264 5.32 14.10 1.43
C LEU A 264 6.58 13.51 2.06
N CYS A 265 6.66 13.48 3.40
CA CYS A 265 7.79 12.90 4.12
C CYS A 265 7.98 11.41 3.81
N LEU A 266 6.90 10.63 3.90
CA LEU A 266 6.97 9.16 3.88
C LEU A 266 6.93 8.55 2.49
N LEU A 267 6.28 9.22 1.52
CA LEU A 267 5.96 8.61 0.22
C LEU A 267 6.68 9.26 -0.96
N THR A 268 7.59 10.21 -0.72
CA THR A 268 8.37 10.85 -1.78
C THR A 268 9.87 10.85 -1.48
N TYR A 269 10.67 11.09 -2.52
CA TYR A 269 12.11 11.33 -2.37
C TYR A 269 12.47 12.82 -2.39
N LEU A 270 11.50 13.71 -2.30
CA LEU A 270 11.77 15.15 -2.28
C LEU A 270 12.72 15.50 -1.15
N PRO A 271 13.65 16.45 -1.36
CA PRO A 271 14.48 16.98 -0.29
C PRO A 271 13.64 17.55 0.85
N MET A 272 14.12 17.43 2.10
CA MET A 272 13.33 17.82 3.27
C MET A 272 13.09 19.34 3.37
N ASP A 273 13.94 20.16 2.79
CA ASP A 273 13.71 21.60 2.63
C ASP A 273 12.50 21.90 1.73
N GLU A 274 12.38 21.18 0.61
CA GLU A 274 11.22 21.28 -0.28
C GLU A 274 9.95 20.74 0.39
N VAL A 275 10.04 19.62 1.11
CA VAL A 275 8.92 19.10 1.89
C VAL A 275 8.42 20.14 2.90
N ARG A 276 9.34 20.80 3.64
CA ARG A 276 8.97 21.85 4.60
C ARG A 276 8.36 23.07 3.92
N ARG A 277 8.90 23.49 2.76
CA ARG A 277 8.32 24.57 1.95
C ARG A 277 6.88 24.25 1.57
N LEU A 278 6.63 23.07 1.01
CA LEU A 278 5.30 22.63 0.59
C LEU A 278 4.34 22.49 1.78
N ALA A 279 4.80 21.95 2.90
CA ALA A 279 4.00 21.79 4.12
C ALA A 279 3.63 23.12 4.79
N SER A 280 4.40 24.19 4.54
CA SER A 280 4.11 25.52 5.07
C SER A 280 2.95 26.23 4.37
N LEU A 281 2.54 25.75 3.19
CA LEU A 281 1.45 26.33 2.42
C LEU A 281 0.10 26.14 3.13
N LYS A 282 -0.76 27.14 3.09
CA LYS A 282 -2.06 27.16 3.75
C LYS A 282 -3.18 27.53 2.77
N ASP A 283 -4.41 27.27 3.18
CA ASP A 283 -5.61 27.61 2.44
C ASP A 283 -5.57 27.12 0.97
N ALA A 284 -5.86 27.96 0.01
CA ALA A 284 -5.82 27.61 -1.40
C ALA A 284 -4.42 27.18 -1.90
N ALA A 285 -3.34 27.71 -1.28
CA ALA A 285 -1.97 27.40 -1.68
C ALA A 285 -1.57 25.95 -1.38
N ILE A 286 -2.18 25.27 -0.39
CA ILE A 286 -1.89 23.85 -0.08
C ILE A 286 -2.19 22.93 -1.27
N ASN A 287 -3.04 23.40 -2.20
CA ASN A 287 -3.30 22.65 -3.43
C ASN A 287 -2.06 22.46 -4.31
N GLU A 288 -1.04 23.34 -4.23
CA GLU A 288 0.26 23.12 -4.86
C GLU A 288 0.95 21.89 -4.25
N ALA A 289 1.04 21.82 -2.93
CA ALA A 289 1.64 20.69 -2.24
C ALA A 289 0.93 19.36 -2.57
N LYS A 290 -0.40 19.35 -2.65
CA LYS A 290 -1.18 18.18 -3.04
C LYS A 290 -0.95 17.77 -4.50
N LYS A 291 -0.74 18.74 -5.41
CA LYS A 291 -0.37 18.45 -6.82
C LYS A 291 1.00 17.77 -6.89
N VAL A 292 1.98 18.33 -6.21
CA VAL A 292 3.34 17.77 -6.16
C VAL A 292 3.32 16.37 -5.55
N LEU A 293 2.64 16.18 -4.41
CA LEU A 293 2.50 14.87 -3.80
C LEU A 293 1.87 13.85 -4.75
N ALA A 294 0.74 14.19 -5.35
CA ALA A 294 0.01 13.30 -6.27
C ALA A 294 0.87 12.92 -7.47
N TYR A 295 1.60 13.88 -8.03
CA TYR A 295 2.52 13.64 -9.14
C TYR A 295 3.67 12.71 -8.75
N GLU A 296 4.40 13.03 -7.68
CA GLU A 296 5.57 12.25 -7.25
C GLU A 296 5.20 10.81 -6.87
N VAL A 297 4.10 10.62 -6.14
CA VAL A 297 3.65 9.29 -5.72
C VAL A 297 3.16 8.48 -6.92
N THR A 298 2.41 9.10 -7.86
CA THR A 298 1.97 8.43 -9.09
C THR A 298 3.15 8.07 -9.98
N LYS A 299 4.14 8.96 -10.10
CA LYS A 299 5.39 8.71 -10.84
C LYS A 299 6.16 7.52 -10.29
N LEU A 300 6.26 7.39 -8.96
CA LEU A 300 6.94 6.25 -8.33
C LEU A 300 6.24 4.92 -8.62
N VAL A 301 4.91 4.90 -8.59
CA VAL A 301 4.13 3.67 -8.73
C VAL A 301 3.89 3.30 -10.20
N HIS A 302 3.49 4.26 -11.03
CA HIS A 302 3.03 4.02 -12.40
C HIS A 302 4.01 4.50 -13.49
N GLY A 303 5.02 5.29 -13.10
CA GLY A 303 5.99 5.88 -14.01
C GLY A 303 5.64 7.33 -14.38
N GLU A 304 6.64 8.04 -14.94
CA GLU A 304 6.56 9.47 -15.20
C GLU A 304 5.52 9.82 -16.26
N GLU A 305 5.41 9.00 -17.31
CA GLU A 305 4.47 9.22 -18.41
C GLU A 305 3.02 9.17 -17.92
N GLU A 306 2.66 8.14 -17.14
CA GLU A 306 1.32 7.99 -16.58
C GLU A 306 1.02 9.08 -15.53
N ALA A 307 2.01 9.51 -14.75
CA ALA A 307 1.85 10.63 -13.82
C ALA A 307 1.55 11.96 -14.53
N LYS A 308 2.23 12.24 -15.65
CA LYS A 308 1.96 13.42 -16.49
C LYS A 308 0.55 13.38 -17.08
N LYS A 309 0.16 12.25 -17.68
CA LYS A 309 -1.20 12.07 -18.23
C LYS A 309 -2.27 12.28 -17.17
N ALA A 310 -2.07 11.70 -15.97
CA ALA A 310 -3.00 11.83 -14.86
C ALA A 310 -3.10 13.29 -14.36
N GLN A 311 -1.97 13.99 -14.28
CA GLN A 311 -1.93 15.40 -13.88
C GLN A 311 -2.63 16.29 -14.94
N GLU A 312 -2.29 16.14 -16.21
CA GLU A 312 -2.89 16.90 -17.32
C GLU A 312 -4.41 16.70 -17.36
N ALA A 313 -4.87 15.45 -17.23
CA ALA A 313 -6.29 15.14 -17.13
C ALA A 313 -6.97 15.82 -15.95
N ALA A 314 -6.31 15.81 -14.78
CA ALA A 314 -6.85 16.47 -13.60
C ALA A 314 -6.90 18.00 -13.75
N GLU A 315 -5.91 18.62 -14.40
CA GLU A 315 -5.83 20.08 -14.61
C GLU A 315 -6.79 20.55 -15.69
N ALA A 316 -6.94 19.80 -16.77
CA ALA A 316 -7.89 20.09 -17.85
C ALA A 316 -9.34 20.19 -17.35
N LEU A 317 -9.70 19.39 -16.32
CA LEU A 317 -11.02 19.43 -15.70
C LEU A 317 -11.28 20.70 -14.87
N PHE A 318 -10.25 21.44 -14.47
CA PHE A 318 -10.37 22.65 -13.67
C PHE A 318 -10.09 23.95 -14.44
N GLY A 319 -9.51 23.84 -15.66
CA GLY A 319 -9.06 24.99 -16.46
C GLY A 319 -9.94 25.40 -17.62
N GLY A 320 -11.16 24.83 -17.77
CA GLY A 320 -12.12 25.22 -18.81
C GLY A 320 -11.82 24.72 -20.24
N GLY A 321 -10.79 23.88 -20.39
CA GLY A 321 -10.49 23.18 -21.66
C GLY A 321 -10.29 21.69 -21.38
N VAL A 322 -11.37 20.92 -21.48
CA VAL A 322 -11.37 19.48 -21.14
C VAL A 322 -10.58 18.71 -22.19
N ASN A 323 -9.36 18.27 -21.87
CA ASN A 323 -8.73 17.20 -22.63
C ASN A 323 -9.36 15.87 -22.19
N LEU A 324 -10.32 15.40 -22.99
CA LEU A 324 -11.16 14.23 -22.71
C LEU A 324 -10.42 12.89 -22.83
N ASP A 325 -9.21 12.86 -23.37
CA ASP A 325 -8.48 11.63 -23.68
C ASP A 325 -8.05 10.83 -22.43
N ASN A 326 -7.97 11.50 -21.29
CA ASN A 326 -7.49 10.93 -20.03
C ASN A 326 -8.58 10.74 -18.95
N VAL A 327 -9.84 11.03 -19.26
CA VAL A 327 -10.97 10.75 -18.37
C VAL A 327 -11.38 9.28 -18.50
N PRO A 328 -11.65 8.53 -17.40
CA PRO A 328 -12.15 7.18 -17.49
C PRO A 328 -13.28 7.06 -18.49
N THR A 329 -13.04 6.31 -19.57
CA THR A 329 -13.96 6.20 -20.70
C THR A 329 -14.81 4.94 -20.52
N ILE A 330 -16.10 5.09 -20.72
CA ILE A 330 -17.11 4.04 -20.64
C ILE A 330 -17.79 3.94 -22.00
N GLU A 331 -17.69 2.77 -22.58
CA GLU A 331 -18.37 2.47 -23.84
C GLU A 331 -19.83 2.12 -23.57
N ILE A 332 -20.73 2.75 -24.29
CA ILE A 332 -22.17 2.51 -24.25
C ILE A 332 -22.70 2.17 -25.67
N SER A 333 -23.82 1.47 -25.74
CA SER A 333 -24.46 1.15 -27.00
C SER A 333 -25.20 2.35 -27.59
N ALA A 334 -25.50 2.30 -28.88
CA ALA A 334 -26.31 3.33 -29.54
C ALA A 334 -27.72 3.46 -28.93
N GLU A 335 -28.28 2.37 -28.39
CA GLU A 335 -29.58 2.36 -27.72
C GLU A 335 -29.54 3.10 -26.38
N ASP A 336 -28.40 3.10 -25.72
CA ASP A 336 -28.20 3.79 -24.43
C ASP A 336 -28.24 5.31 -24.56
N LYS A 337 -28.09 5.88 -25.78
CA LYS A 337 -28.21 7.32 -26.04
C LYS A 337 -29.55 7.95 -25.63
N THR A 338 -30.58 7.14 -25.52
CA THR A 338 -31.93 7.58 -25.14
C THR A 338 -32.45 6.86 -23.90
N ALA A 339 -31.59 6.12 -23.24
CA ALA A 339 -31.92 5.38 -22.02
C ALA A 339 -31.89 6.26 -20.75
N LYS A 340 -32.47 5.80 -19.67
CA LYS A 340 -32.42 6.50 -18.40
C LYS A 340 -30.97 6.60 -17.89
N VAL A 341 -30.57 7.81 -17.50
CA VAL A 341 -29.22 8.11 -17.00
C VAL A 341 -28.80 7.13 -15.88
N ILE A 342 -29.71 6.84 -14.95
CA ILE A 342 -29.46 5.90 -13.84
C ILE A 342 -29.14 4.50 -14.36
N ASP A 343 -29.84 4.04 -15.38
CA ASP A 343 -29.70 2.69 -15.89
C ASP A 343 -28.34 2.52 -16.59
N VAL A 344 -27.99 3.48 -17.45
CA VAL A 344 -26.70 3.52 -18.13
C VAL A 344 -25.54 3.57 -17.14
N LEU A 345 -25.58 4.50 -16.17
CA LEU A 345 -24.49 4.68 -15.21
C LEU A 345 -24.37 3.54 -14.19
N THR A 346 -25.45 2.81 -13.92
CA THR A 346 -25.40 1.61 -13.07
C THR A 346 -24.86 0.41 -13.84
N ALA A 347 -25.29 0.21 -15.09
CA ALA A 347 -24.74 -0.81 -15.97
C ALA A 347 -23.23 -0.61 -16.21
N ALA A 348 -22.82 0.62 -16.36
CA ALA A 348 -21.42 1.06 -16.51
C ALA A 348 -20.61 1.02 -15.19
N LYS A 349 -21.20 0.55 -14.08
CA LYS A 349 -20.58 0.47 -12.75
C LYS A 349 -20.06 1.82 -12.18
N VAL A 350 -20.55 2.94 -12.68
CA VAL A 350 -20.31 4.27 -12.09
C VAL A 350 -20.99 4.37 -10.72
N PHE A 351 -22.15 3.73 -10.58
CA PHE A 351 -22.84 3.53 -9.32
C PHE A 351 -22.95 2.04 -9.00
N SER A 352 -22.85 1.69 -7.72
CA SER A 352 -23.00 0.31 -7.25
C SER A 352 -24.46 -0.18 -7.31
N SER A 353 -25.41 0.76 -7.31
CA SER A 353 -26.85 0.47 -7.39
C SER A 353 -27.64 1.67 -7.88
N LYS A 354 -28.85 1.41 -8.43
CA LYS A 354 -29.80 2.45 -8.80
C LYS A 354 -30.25 3.30 -7.60
N ARG A 355 -30.22 2.75 -6.39
CA ARG A 355 -30.51 3.47 -5.15
C ARG A 355 -29.45 4.53 -4.87
N GLU A 356 -28.17 4.17 -4.97
CA GLU A 356 -27.05 5.11 -4.81
C GLU A 356 -27.13 6.24 -5.86
N ALA A 357 -27.42 5.91 -7.11
CA ALA A 357 -27.57 6.90 -8.18
C ALA A 357 -28.70 7.89 -7.87
N ARG A 358 -29.89 7.43 -7.45
CA ARG A 358 -31.02 8.29 -7.05
C ARG A 358 -30.67 9.21 -5.89
N GLN A 359 -30.01 8.68 -4.87
CA GLN A 359 -29.57 9.46 -3.72
C GLN A 359 -28.59 10.57 -4.13
N MET A 360 -27.63 10.25 -5.02
CA MET A 360 -26.66 11.21 -5.54
C MET A 360 -27.33 12.32 -6.33
N ILE A 361 -28.30 12.00 -7.16
CA ILE A 361 -29.08 12.98 -7.96
C ILE A 361 -29.89 13.87 -7.02
N ALA A 362 -30.60 13.30 -6.03
CA ALA A 362 -31.38 14.06 -5.06
C ALA A 362 -30.53 15.06 -4.24
N GLN A 363 -29.25 14.77 -4.07
CA GLN A 363 -28.28 15.64 -3.39
C GLN A 363 -27.60 16.65 -4.34
N GLY A 364 -28.02 16.73 -5.61
CA GLY A 364 -27.37 17.58 -6.62
C GLY A 364 -25.93 17.15 -6.97
N GLY A 365 -25.57 15.90 -6.69
CA GLY A 365 -24.21 15.40 -6.84
C GLY A 365 -23.92 14.78 -8.21
N LEU A 366 -24.86 14.79 -9.16
CA LEU A 366 -24.63 14.30 -10.52
C LEU A 366 -24.78 15.45 -11.53
N THR A 367 -23.77 15.62 -12.37
CA THR A 367 -23.80 16.63 -13.44
C THR A 367 -23.61 15.92 -14.79
N VAL A 368 -24.43 16.29 -15.76
CA VAL A 368 -24.40 15.77 -17.14
C VAL A 368 -24.17 16.98 -18.06
N LYS A 369 -23.10 16.99 -18.82
CA LYS A 369 -22.72 18.08 -19.72
C LYS A 369 -22.84 19.46 -19.02
N ASP A 370 -22.18 19.60 -17.89
CA ASP A 370 -22.12 20.82 -17.04
C ASP A 370 -23.43 21.24 -16.34
N GLU A 371 -24.55 20.55 -16.56
CA GLU A 371 -25.81 20.79 -15.89
C GLU A 371 -26.06 19.79 -14.76
N VAL A 372 -26.47 20.29 -13.58
CA VAL A 372 -26.83 19.44 -12.45
C VAL A 372 -28.11 18.68 -12.76
N LEU A 373 -28.02 17.35 -12.77
CA LEU A 373 -29.18 16.49 -12.94
C LEU A 373 -30.00 16.47 -11.65
N SER A 374 -31.24 16.92 -11.72
CA SER A 374 -32.17 16.95 -10.57
C SER A 374 -33.27 15.90 -10.65
N ASP A 375 -33.57 15.37 -11.86
CA ASP A 375 -34.59 14.35 -12.04
C ASP A 375 -33.99 12.94 -12.12
N PRO A 376 -34.31 12.06 -11.17
CA PRO A 376 -33.85 10.68 -11.19
C PRO A 376 -34.38 9.83 -12.37
N GLU A 377 -35.44 10.25 -12.98
CA GLU A 377 -36.04 9.54 -14.11
C GLU A 377 -35.61 10.12 -15.47
N ALA A 378 -34.69 11.11 -15.48
CA ALA A 378 -34.18 11.72 -16.71
C ALA A 378 -33.53 10.69 -17.63
N THR A 379 -33.74 10.90 -18.92
CA THR A 379 -33.15 10.11 -20.01
C THR A 379 -32.03 10.88 -20.68
N LEU A 380 -31.04 10.16 -21.16
CA LEU A 380 -30.05 10.72 -22.08
C LEU A 380 -30.79 11.17 -23.39
N SER A 381 -30.24 12.14 -24.06
CA SER A 381 -30.70 12.56 -25.37
C SER A 381 -29.50 12.74 -26.31
N ALA A 382 -29.72 12.57 -27.62
CA ALA A 382 -28.63 12.58 -28.60
C ALA A 382 -27.89 13.93 -28.67
N ASP A 383 -28.54 15.02 -28.33
CA ASP A 383 -28.01 16.40 -28.31
C ASP A 383 -27.06 16.67 -27.11
N LEU A 384 -27.08 15.81 -26.11
CA LEU A 384 -26.12 15.87 -25.02
C LEU A 384 -24.70 15.42 -25.44
N PHE A 385 -24.62 14.60 -26.49
CA PHE A 385 -23.33 14.09 -26.97
C PHE A 385 -22.68 15.10 -27.94
N ASP A 386 -21.36 15.19 -27.87
CA ASP A 386 -20.57 16.03 -28.76
C ASP A 386 -20.38 15.40 -30.15
N ALA A 387 -19.61 16.07 -31.02
CA ALA A 387 -19.33 15.62 -32.40
C ALA A 387 -18.57 14.28 -32.45
N GLU A 388 -17.89 13.88 -31.36
CA GLU A 388 -17.20 12.61 -31.24
C GLU A 388 -18.06 11.51 -30.57
N ASN A 389 -19.39 11.72 -30.47
CA ASN A 389 -20.32 10.85 -29.77
C ASN A 389 -19.95 10.62 -28.28
N SER A 390 -19.43 11.63 -27.64
CA SER A 390 -18.94 11.58 -26.28
C SER A 390 -19.77 12.49 -25.37
N LEU A 391 -19.95 12.07 -24.11
CA LEU A 391 -20.69 12.81 -23.09
C LEU A 391 -19.93 12.78 -21.78
N LEU A 392 -19.67 13.97 -21.22
CA LEU A 392 -18.99 14.08 -19.90
C LEU A 392 -20.01 14.02 -18.76
N ILE A 393 -19.74 13.16 -17.79
CA ILE A 393 -20.51 12.98 -16.57
C ILE A 393 -19.63 13.32 -15.38
N ARG A 394 -20.14 14.10 -14.41
CA ARG A 394 -19.46 14.36 -13.14
C ARG A 394 -20.25 13.77 -11.97
N LYS A 395 -19.63 12.85 -11.21
CA LYS A 395 -20.17 12.26 -9.97
C LYS A 395 -19.55 12.97 -8.76
N GLY A 396 -20.37 13.66 -7.99
CA GLY A 396 -19.91 14.48 -6.85
C GLY A 396 -19.10 15.68 -7.30
N LYS A 397 -18.23 16.18 -6.42
CA LYS A 397 -17.43 17.38 -6.68
C LYS A 397 -16.20 17.14 -7.57
N LYS A 398 -15.76 15.88 -7.74
CA LYS A 398 -14.37 15.59 -8.16
C LYS A 398 -14.20 14.38 -9.11
N LYS A 399 -15.22 13.57 -9.37
CA LYS A 399 -15.11 12.36 -10.23
C LYS A 399 -15.77 12.61 -11.57
N TYR A 400 -15.01 12.38 -12.64
CA TYR A 400 -15.49 12.53 -14.00
C TYR A 400 -15.43 11.20 -14.75
N PHE A 401 -16.35 11.01 -15.68
CA PHE A 401 -16.44 9.87 -16.58
C PHE A 401 -16.81 10.36 -17.96
N ARG A 402 -16.26 9.74 -19.00
CA ARG A 402 -16.61 10.00 -20.39
C ARG A 402 -17.41 8.82 -20.93
N LEU A 403 -18.66 9.03 -21.30
CA LEU A 403 -19.43 8.03 -22.04
C LEU A 403 -19.10 8.19 -23.54
N ILE A 404 -18.79 7.08 -24.22
CA ILE A 404 -18.58 7.07 -25.68
C ILE A 404 -19.51 6.03 -26.27
N VAL A 405 -20.21 6.42 -27.30
CA VAL A 405 -21.12 5.53 -28.06
C VAL A 405 -20.35 4.80 -29.13
N LYS A 406 -20.41 3.47 -29.06
CA LYS A 406 -19.90 2.57 -30.11
C LYS A 406 -20.99 2.11 -31.05
#